data_6103c5b60fcff68cdc37aee96f890cd1
#
_entry.id   6103c5b60fcff68cdc37aee96f890cd1
#
_cell.length_a   1.000
_cell.length_b   1.000
_cell.length_c   1.000
_cell.angle_alpha   90.00
_cell.angle_beta   90.00
_cell.angle_gamma   90.00
#
_symmetry.space_group_name_H-M   'P 1'
#
loop_
_entity.id
_entity.type
_entity.pdbx_description
1 polymer ?
#
loop_
_entity_poly.entity_id
_entity_poly.type
_entity_poly.pdbx_seq_one_letter_code
_entity_poly.pdbx_strand_id
1 'polypeptide(L)'
;MENRGLLFIPDISGFTRFVNEMEIDHSRHIIQELLEILINANSIGLEISEIEGDAILFYKYGEAPDLKTLYSQVEIMFCEFHRHISAYQYRRLCQCKACRAAIDLTLKVVTHYVIKNTQRGWQACCEQSL
;
A
#
# COMPACT_ATOMS: atom_id res chain seq x y z
N MET A 1 5.80 -6.63 -26.89
CA MET A 1 5.66 -6.90 -25.47
C MET A 1 6.50 -5.92 -24.66
N GLU A 2 5.88 -5.22 -23.75
CA GLU A 2 6.61 -4.33 -22.87
C GLU A 2 7.48 -5.13 -21.91
N ASN A 3 8.73 -4.75 -21.80
CA ASN A 3 9.69 -5.39 -20.90
C ASN A 3 10.18 -4.43 -19.80
N ARG A 4 9.43 -3.37 -19.58
CA ARG A 4 9.72 -2.39 -18.53
C ARG A 4 8.43 -1.99 -17.84
N GLY A 5 8.54 -1.54 -16.62
CA GLY A 5 7.36 -1.14 -15.88
C GLY A 5 7.67 -0.61 -14.51
N LEU A 6 6.64 -0.05 -13.91
CA LEU A 6 6.67 0.50 -12.56
C LEU A 6 6.18 -0.56 -11.58
N LEU A 7 6.92 -0.72 -10.48
CA LEU A 7 6.43 -1.41 -9.29
C LEU A 7 6.06 -0.35 -8.26
N PHE A 8 4.92 -0.54 -7.60
CA PHE A 8 4.39 0.42 -6.64
C PHE A 8 3.84 -0.37 -5.46
N ILE A 9 4.46 -0.23 -4.30
CA ILE A 9 4.20 -1.09 -3.15
C ILE A 9 3.83 -0.25 -1.93
N PRO A 10 2.53 -0.02 -1.69
CA PRO A 10 2.10 0.52 -0.41
C PRO A 10 2.11 -0.57 0.65
N ASP A 11 2.65 -0.26 1.81
CA ASP A 11 2.89 -1.19 2.90
C ASP A 11 2.43 -0.56 4.21
N ILE A 12 1.59 -1.25 4.95
CA ILE A 12 1.10 -0.75 6.23
C ILE A 12 2.18 -0.96 7.29
N SER A 13 2.68 0.14 7.82
CA SER A 13 3.72 0.12 8.85
C SER A 13 3.10 -0.12 10.22
N GLY A 14 3.75 -0.97 11.01
CA GLY A 14 3.26 -1.36 12.33
C GLY A 14 2.43 -2.65 12.31
N PHE A 15 2.26 -3.26 11.14
CA PHE A 15 1.41 -4.43 10.95
C PHE A 15 1.81 -5.60 11.85
N THR A 16 3.08 -5.98 11.86
CA THR A 16 3.55 -7.15 12.60
C THR A 16 3.26 -7.03 14.10
N ARG A 17 3.58 -5.89 14.66
CA ARG A 17 3.30 -5.62 16.08
C ARG A 17 1.79 -5.62 16.34
N PHE A 18 1.03 -4.97 15.47
CA PHE A 18 -0.43 -4.87 15.59
C PHE A 18 -1.08 -6.25 15.61
N VAL A 19 -0.71 -7.12 14.66
CA VAL A 19 -1.28 -8.48 14.57
C VAL A 19 -0.86 -9.35 15.75
N ASN A 20 0.40 -9.25 16.21
CA ASN A 20 0.91 -10.08 17.25
C ASN A 20 0.39 -9.72 18.66
N GLU A 21 0.06 -8.44 18.88
CA GLU A 21 -0.36 -7.96 20.20
C GLU A 21 -1.87 -7.80 20.35
N MET A 22 -2.62 -7.93 19.26
CA MET A 22 -4.05 -7.62 19.23
C MET A 22 -4.88 -8.85 18.93
N GLU A 23 -6.19 -8.73 19.09
CA GLU A 23 -7.14 -9.78 18.74
C GLU A 23 -7.09 -10.03 17.23
N ILE A 24 -6.79 -11.28 16.85
CA ILE A 24 -6.51 -11.65 15.46
C ILE A 24 -7.66 -11.29 14.52
N ASP A 25 -8.90 -11.62 14.89
CA ASP A 25 -10.04 -11.41 14.01
C ASP A 25 -10.26 -9.92 13.71
N HIS A 26 -10.20 -9.08 14.73
CA HIS A 26 -10.39 -7.64 14.57
C HIS A 26 -9.21 -6.99 13.85
N SER A 27 -7.98 -7.41 14.17
CA SER A 27 -6.81 -6.85 13.50
C SER A 27 -6.80 -7.20 12.01
N ARG A 28 -7.17 -8.42 11.65
CA ARG A 28 -7.29 -8.82 10.24
C ARG A 28 -8.35 -8.02 9.51
N HIS A 29 -9.49 -7.81 10.14
CA HIS A 29 -10.57 -7.03 9.56
C HIS A 29 -10.15 -5.59 9.30
N ILE A 30 -9.47 -4.98 10.25
CA ILE A 30 -8.96 -3.61 10.11
C ILE A 30 -7.95 -3.52 8.96
N ILE A 31 -7.00 -4.45 8.90
CA ILE A 31 -6.00 -4.46 7.83
C ILE A 31 -6.67 -4.66 6.46
N GLN A 32 -7.61 -5.58 6.36
CA GLN A 32 -8.34 -5.81 5.11
C GLN A 32 -9.08 -4.56 4.65
N GLU A 33 -9.73 -3.88 5.55
CA GLU A 33 -10.44 -2.64 5.27
C GLU A 33 -9.49 -1.55 4.76
N LEU A 34 -8.33 -1.42 5.39
CA LEU A 34 -7.31 -0.46 4.97
C LEU A 34 -6.73 -0.80 3.59
N LEU A 35 -6.51 -2.08 3.30
CA LEU A 35 -6.05 -2.49 1.98
C LEU A 35 -7.08 -2.17 0.90
N GLU A 36 -8.36 -2.35 1.18
CA GLU A 36 -9.43 -1.98 0.25
C GLU A 36 -9.43 -0.48 -0.04
N ILE A 37 -9.15 0.35 0.95
CA ILE A 37 -9.03 1.79 0.77
C ILE A 37 -7.89 2.11 -0.20
N LEU A 38 -6.75 1.45 -0.07
CA LEU A 38 -5.62 1.63 -0.97
C LEU A 38 -5.97 1.20 -2.40
N ILE A 39 -6.66 0.08 -2.55
CA ILE A 39 -7.10 -0.41 -3.86
C ILE A 39 -8.03 0.61 -4.52
N ASN A 40 -8.98 1.14 -3.77
CA ASN A 40 -9.95 2.10 -4.29
C ASN A 40 -9.32 3.48 -4.58
N ALA A 41 -8.19 3.78 -3.96
CA ALA A 41 -7.47 5.04 -4.18
C ALA A 41 -6.55 5.00 -5.40
N ASN A 42 -6.43 3.86 -6.07
CA ASN A 42 -5.66 3.72 -7.30
C ASN A 42 -6.26 4.61 -8.41
N SER A 43 -5.50 5.61 -8.83
CA SER A 43 -5.97 6.61 -9.81
C SER A 43 -5.17 6.64 -11.09
N ILE A 44 -4.05 5.90 -11.18
CA ILE A 44 -3.18 5.92 -12.34
C ILE A 44 -3.17 4.62 -13.13
N GLY A 45 -4.16 3.76 -12.88
CA GLY A 45 -4.30 2.52 -13.64
C GLY A 45 -3.30 1.44 -13.25
N LEU A 46 -2.89 1.39 -11.98
CA LEU A 46 -2.04 0.31 -11.48
C LEU A 46 -2.83 -1.00 -11.46
N GLU A 47 -2.14 -2.09 -11.72
CA GLU A 47 -2.71 -3.43 -11.63
C GLU A 47 -2.14 -4.16 -10.43
N ILE A 48 -2.96 -5.02 -9.81
CA ILE A 48 -2.54 -5.78 -8.64
C ILE A 48 -1.88 -7.07 -9.08
N SER A 49 -0.64 -7.29 -8.66
CA SER A 49 0.05 -8.56 -8.84
C SER A 49 -0.30 -9.53 -7.72
N GLU A 50 -0.12 -9.06 -6.48
CA GLU A 50 -0.44 -9.88 -5.31
C GLU A 50 -0.65 -8.99 -4.09
N ILE A 51 -1.29 -9.58 -3.07
CA ILE A 51 -1.48 -8.96 -1.77
C ILE A 51 -0.83 -9.88 -0.75
N GLU A 52 0.13 -9.33 0.01
CA GLU A 52 0.80 -10.09 1.05
C GLU A 52 0.60 -9.43 2.41
N GLY A 53 -0.32 -9.97 3.18
CA GLY A 53 -0.59 -9.53 4.55
C GLY A 53 -0.92 -8.06 4.67
N ASP A 54 0.11 -7.24 4.74
CA ASP A 54 0.05 -5.81 5.02
C ASP A 54 0.46 -4.93 3.83
N ALA A 55 0.72 -5.54 2.68
CA ALA A 55 1.22 -4.83 1.52
C ALA A 55 0.53 -5.27 0.24
N ILE A 56 0.47 -4.36 -0.72
CA ILE A 56 -0.06 -4.65 -2.05
C ILE A 56 1.06 -4.41 -3.06
N LEU A 57 1.32 -5.40 -3.90
CA LEU A 57 2.23 -5.23 -5.01
C LEU A 57 1.44 -4.82 -6.25
N PHE A 58 1.50 -3.55 -6.57
CA PHE A 58 0.96 -3.01 -7.81
C PHE A 58 2.05 -2.93 -8.87
N TYR A 59 1.64 -3.00 -10.14
CA TYR A 59 2.54 -2.80 -11.26
C TYR A 59 1.84 -2.05 -12.39
N LYS A 60 2.64 -1.48 -13.27
CA LYS A 60 2.14 -0.85 -14.48
C LYS A 60 3.21 -0.95 -15.56
N TYR A 61 2.89 -1.65 -16.64
CA TYR A 61 3.81 -1.79 -17.76
C TYR A 61 3.90 -0.48 -18.54
N GLY A 62 5.04 -0.28 -19.20
CA GLY A 62 5.28 0.83 -20.11
C GLY A 62 6.19 1.89 -19.51
N GLU A 63 6.05 3.11 -20.00
CA GLU A 63 6.87 4.21 -19.54
C GLU A 63 6.53 4.61 -18.13
N ALA A 64 7.55 5.04 -17.39
CA ALA A 64 7.34 5.56 -16.04
C ALA A 64 6.45 6.79 -16.10
N PRO A 65 5.45 6.91 -15.19
CA PRO A 65 4.71 8.16 -15.05
C PRO A 65 5.66 9.27 -14.63
N ASP A 66 5.31 10.51 -14.94
CA ASP A 66 6.13 11.61 -14.45
C ASP A 66 6.07 11.70 -12.92
N LEU A 67 7.03 12.39 -12.35
CA LEU A 67 7.18 12.46 -10.90
C LEU A 67 5.95 13.09 -10.24
N LYS A 68 5.35 14.08 -10.89
CA LYS A 68 4.15 14.75 -10.37
C LYS A 68 2.97 13.78 -10.28
N THR A 69 2.77 12.96 -11.29
CA THR A 69 1.71 11.94 -11.32
C THR A 69 1.95 10.91 -10.22
N LEU A 70 3.19 10.47 -10.07
CA LEU A 70 3.55 9.49 -9.05
C LEU A 70 3.34 10.03 -7.64
N TYR A 71 3.76 11.27 -7.37
CA TYR A 71 3.52 11.92 -6.09
C TYR A 71 2.03 12.08 -5.79
N SER A 72 1.24 12.45 -6.80
CA SER A 72 -0.22 12.55 -6.63
C SER A 72 -0.83 11.23 -6.21
N GLN A 73 -0.38 10.12 -6.80
CA GLN A 73 -0.88 8.79 -6.43
C GLN A 73 -0.52 8.45 -4.99
N VAL A 74 0.73 8.70 -4.60
CA VAL A 74 1.18 8.45 -3.22
C VAL A 74 0.37 9.31 -2.25
N GLU A 75 0.18 10.58 -2.57
CA GLU A 75 -0.56 11.52 -1.72
C GLU A 75 -2.01 11.09 -1.53
N ILE A 76 -2.68 10.69 -2.61
CA ILE A 76 -4.07 10.22 -2.54
C ILE A 76 -4.18 9.02 -1.61
N MET A 77 -3.33 8.01 -1.79
CA MET A 77 -3.33 6.81 -0.95
C MET A 77 -3.03 7.15 0.51
N PHE A 78 -2.03 7.98 0.73
CA PHE A 78 -1.62 8.40 2.07
C PHE A 78 -2.75 9.15 2.78
N CYS A 79 -3.36 10.11 2.11
CA CYS A 79 -4.44 10.89 2.68
C CYS A 79 -5.68 10.06 2.97
N GLU A 80 -6.09 9.19 2.04
CA GLU A 80 -7.24 8.33 2.25
C GLU A 80 -7.01 7.33 3.39
N PHE A 81 -5.82 6.75 3.45
CA PHE A 81 -5.43 5.84 4.52
C PHE A 81 -5.53 6.51 5.88
N HIS A 82 -4.88 7.67 6.04
CA HIS A 82 -4.84 8.35 7.33
C HIS A 82 -6.18 8.99 7.71
N ARG A 83 -6.95 9.41 6.72
CA ARG A 83 -8.32 9.87 6.99
C ARG A 83 -9.17 8.77 7.59
N HIS A 84 -9.06 7.56 7.05
CA HIS A 84 -9.78 6.42 7.56
C HIS A 84 -9.31 6.03 8.97
N ILE A 85 -8.00 6.02 9.18
CA ILE A 85 -7.41 5.76 10.51
C ILE A 85 -7.95 6.75 11.54
N SER A 86 -7.95 8.04 11.22
CA SER A 86 -8.45 9.08 12.13
C SER A 86 -9.92 8.88 12.47
N ALA A 87 -10.71 8.40 11.51
CA ALA A 87 -12.14 8.16 11.72
C ALA A 87 -12.42 7.03 12.72
N TYR A 88 -11.49 6.11 12.94
CA TYR A 88 -11.68 5.06 13.93
C TYR A 88 -11.96 5.58 15.33
N GLN A 89 -11.41 6.74 15.69
CA GLN A 89 -11.68 7.35 17.01
C GLN A 89 -13.14 7.70 17.23
N TYR A 90 -13.84 8.02 16.15
CA TYR A 90 -15.19 8.57 16.22
C TYR A 90 -16.26 7.57 15.80
N ARG A 91 -15.94 6.64 14.92
CA ARG A 91 -16.92 5.74 14.31
C ARG A 91 -16.81 4.28 14.72
N ARG A 92 -15.80 3.94 15.50
CA ARG A 92 -15.63 2.53 15.90
C ARG A 92 -16.73 2.15 16.88
N LEU A 93 -17.28 0.97 16.66
CA LEU A 93 -18.29 0.38 17.53
C LEU A 93 -17.68 -0.52 18.59
N CYS A 94 -16.44 -0.97 18.39
CA CYS A 94 -15.72 -1.87 19.27
C CYS A 94 -14.65 -1.13 20.06
N GLN A 95 -14.50 -1.47 21.34
CA GLN A 95 -13.51 -0.88 22.24
C GLN A 95 -12.32 -1.82 22.50
N CYS A 96 -12.15 -2.88 21.70
CA CYS A 96 -11.03 -3.81 21.88
C CYS A 96 -9.68 -3.12 21.58
N LYS A 97 -8.58 -3.79 22.00
CA LYS A 97 -7.24 -3.23 21.81
C LYS A 97 -6.92 -3.00 20.34
N ALA A 98 -7.35 -3.92 19.44
CA ALA A 98 -7.11 -3.77 18.02
C ALA A 98 -7.75 -2.50 17.46
N CYS A 99 -9.02 -2.27 17.79
CA CYS A 99 -9.74 -1.08 17.32
C CYS A 99 -9.12 0.21 17.86
N ARG A 100 -8.65 0.20 19.10
CA ARG A 100 -8.00 1.38 19.70
C ARG A 100 -6.59 1.63 19.17
N ALA A 101 -5.85 0.55 18.89
CA ALA A 101 -4.47 0.66 18.43
C ALA A 101 -4.35 0.95 16.93
N ALA A 102 -5.43 0.81 16.17
CA ALA A 102 -5.40 1.04 14.72
C ALA A 102 -4.90 2.44 14.36
N ILE A 103 -5.10 3.44 15.20
CA ILE A 103 -4.66 4.81 14.96
C ILE A 103 -3.14 4.95 14.90
N ASP A 104 -2.39 3.97 15.38
CA ASP A 104 -0.93 3.98 15.35
C ASP A 104 -0.36 3.38 14.06
N LEU A 105 -1.20 2.82 13.21
CA LEU A 105 -0.76 2.31 11.92
C LEU A 105 -0.44 3.47 10.97
N THR A 106 0.59 3.29 10.16
CA THR A 106 0.99 4.26 9.16
C THR A 106 1.23 3.58 7.82
N LEU A 107 1.37 4.37 6.77
CA LEU A 107 1.59 3.88 5.42
C LEU A 107 2.98 4.25 4.93
N LYS A 108 3.70 3.27 4.39
CA LYS A 108 4.97 3.47 3.70
C LYS A 108 4.77 3.05 2.24
N VAL A 109 5.30 3.82 1.32
CA VAL A 109 5.21 3.50 -0.11
C VAL A 109 6.60 3.40 -0.71
N VAL A 110 6.84 2.33 -1.44
CA VAL A 110 8.10 2.13 -2.17
C VAL A 110 7.76 1.98 -3.64
N THR A 111 8.51 2.66 -4.50
CA THR A 111 8.33 2.55 -5.94
C THR A 111 9.66 2.25 -6.61
N HIS A 112 9.60 1.42 -7.64
CA HIS A 112 10.75 1.07 -8.48
C HIS A 112 10.33 1.05 -9.93
N TYR A 113 11.16 1.61 -10.79
CA TYR A 113 11.00 1.42 -12.23
C TYR A 113 12.00 0.38 -12.68
N VAL A 114 11.51 -0.70 -13.30
CA VAL A 114 12.33 -1.88 -13.62
C VAL A 114 12.28 -2.19 -15.10
N ILE A 115 13.36 -2.83 -15.57
CA ILE A 115 13.46 -3.36 -16.92
C ILE A 115 13.64 -4.87 -16.79
N LYS A 116 12.80 -5.64 -17.49
CA LYS A 116 12.92 -7.08 -17.52
C LYS A 116 14.06 -7.46 -18.47
N ASN A 117 15.03 -8.18 -17.93
CA ASN A 117 16.11 -8.76 -18.72
C ASN A 117 15.76 -10.21 -19.01
N THR A 118 15.76 -10.61 -20.28
CA THR A 118 15.40 -11.97 -20.70
C THR A 118 16.28 -13.04 -20.09
N GLN A 119 17.49 -12.70 -19.67
CA GLN A 119 18.43 -13.65 -19.08
C GLN A 119 18.38 -13.68 -17.56
N ARG A 120 17.95 -12.59 -16.93
CA ARG A 120 18.04 -12.41 -15.47
C ARG A 120 16.72 -12.05 -14.78
N GLY A 121 15.62 -11.99 -15.53
CA GLY A 121 14.34 -11.56 -15.00
C GLY A 121 14.26 -10.04 -14.82
N TRP A 122 13.48 -9.57 -13.86
CA TRP A 122 13.32 -8.14 -13.60
C TRP A 122 14.57 -7.56 -12.93
N GLN A 123 14.97 -6.41 -13.41
CA GLN A 123 16.15 -5.72 -12.91
C GLN A 123 15.82 -4.24 -12.71
N ALA A 124 16.17 -3.70 -11.55
CA ALA A 124 15.92 -2.30 -11.25
C ALA A 124 16.66 -1.39 -12.19
N CYS A 125 15.94 -0.48 -12.82
CA CYS A 125 16.52 0.56 -13.67
C CYS A 125 16.72 1.85 -12.89
N CYS A 126 15.74 2.17 -12.02
CA CYS A 126 15.77 3.37 -11.21
C CYS A 126 14.99 3.09 -9.92
N GLU A 127 15.61 3.33 -8.80
CA GLU A 127 15.01 3.12 -7.49
C GLU A 127 14.54 4.44 -6.91
N GLN A 128 13.27 4.49 -6.50
CA GLN A 128 12.70 5.67 -5.85
C GLN A 128 11.93 5.23 -4.61
N SER A 129 12.30 5.80 -3.48
CA SER A 129 11.63 5.57 -2.20
C SER A 129 10.95 6.85 -1.77
N LEU A 130 9.65 6.75 -1.47
CA LEU A 130 8.84 7.92 -1.12
C LEU A 130 8.25 7.79 0.28
#